data_3c4fdc3f4322de9187ecb5045d336479
#
_entry.id   3c4fdc3f4322de9187ecb5045d336479
#
_cell.length_a   1.000
_cell.length_b   1.000
_cell.length_c   1.000
_cell.angle_alpha   90.00
_cell.angle_beta   90.00
_cell.angle_gamma   90.00
#
_symmetry.space_group_name_H-M   'P 1'
#
loop_
_entity.id
_entity.type
_entity.pdbx_description
1 polymer ?
#
loop_
_entity_poly.entity_id
_entity_poly.type
_entity_poly.pdbx_seq_one_letter_code
_entity_poly.pdbx_strand_id
1 'polypeptide(L)'
;ILLFAQQPVIFPDDFKTSALNGKEVTITNTLTLTNNYSYTYGTLTFSNGQLWTPTEKFEPGVDMFNQKNLENQKNQLTVKQGSFPIVDADGTCRIGQTIEGLTGKASYSNGTYTITLTRKPEFKGNERPISCDTPETYNLKVVSFNLEHFGKNVNTYSIKLPKVALALQALQADIYALVEVEGAAGLEELCQLLNRNCNTQKYKTRYYKDNVQGMACFIYNSDAVTPVGAISLNKLADNYLPERKTAQ
;
A
#
# COMPACT_ATOMS: atom_id res chain seq x y z
N ILE A 1 -34.61 -2.24 -27.60
CA ILE A 1 -33.39 -2.37 -26.78
C ILE A 1 -33.31 -3.84 -26.40
N LEU A 2 -32.45 -4.62 -27.06
CA LEU A 2 -32.14 -5.99 -26.65
C LEU A 2 -31.42 -5.90 -25.33
N LEU A 3 -32.09 -6.21 -24.22
CA LEU A 3 -31.42 -6.51 -22.94
C LEU A 3 -30.67 -7.84 -23.19
N PHE A 4 -29.35 -7.76 -23.39
CA PHE A 4 -28.51 -8.95 -23.27
C PHE A 4 -28.63 -9.42 -21.82
N ALA A 5 -29.19 -10.61 -21.63
CA ALA A 5 -29.28 -11.23 -20.33
C ALA A 5 -27.87 -11.40 -19.78
N GLN A 6 -27.56 -10.71 -18.68
CA GLN A 6 -26.29 -10.86 -17.99
C GLN A 6 -26.18 -12.28 -17.49
N GLN A 7 -25.11 -12.98 -17.86
CA GLN A 7 -24.90 -14.36 -17.44
C GLN A 7 -24.35 -14.36 -16.00
N PRO A 8 -25.06 -14.94 -15.01
CA PRO A 8 -24.51 -15.13 -13.68
C PRO A 8 -23.40 -16.17 -13.71
N VAL A 9 -22.28 -15.88 -13.05
CA VAL A 9 -21.09 -16.74 -12.99
C VAL A 9 -20.45 -16.68 -11.61
N ILE A 10 -19.66 -17.70 -11.27
CA ILE A 10 -18.89 -17.81 -10.03
C ILE A 10 -17.40 -17.80 -10.37
N PHE A 11 -16.65 -16.88 -9.78
CA PHE A 11 -15.20 -16.84 -9.92
C PHE A 11 -14.53 -17.60 -8.77
N PRO A 12 -13.49 -18.44 -9.01
CA PRO A 12 -12.86 -18.73 -10.31
C PRO A 12 -13.48 -19.91 -11.09
N ASP A 13 -14.52 -20.55 -10.59
CA ASP A 13 -15.00 -21.84 -11.08
C ASP A 13 -15.46 -21.83 -12.54
N ASP A 14 -16.17 -20.79 -12.96
CA ASP A 14 -16.67 -20.65 -14.33
C ASP A 14 -15.63 -20.03 -15.29
N PHE A 15 -14.44 -19.66 -14.77
CA PHE A 15 -13.41 -18.95 -15.53
C PHE A 15 -12.26 -19.85 -16.03
N LYS A 16 -12.46 -21.17 -16.04
CA LYS A 16 -11.43 -22.16 -16.39
C LYS A 16 -11.18 -22.31 -17.90
N THR A 17 -12.13 -21.89 -18.71
CA THR A 17 -12.07 -22.02 -20.18
C THR A 17 -12.40 -20.68 -20.84
N SER A 18 -12.18 -20.57 -22.16
CA SER A 18 -12.52 -19.35 -22.92
C SER A 18 -14.02 -19.14 -23.15
N ALA A 19 -14.90 -19.95 -22.56
CA ALA A 19 -16.35 -19.96 -22.87
C ALA A 19 -17.08 -18.64 -22.56
N LEU A 20 -16.53 -17.81 -21.67
CA LEU A 20 -17.08 -16.49 -21.32
C LEU A 20 -16.51 -15.36 -22.17
N ASN A 21 -15.56 -15.64 -23.07
CA ASN A 21 -14.94 -14.59 -23.89
C ASN A 21 -15.97 -13.81 -24.72
N GLY A 22 -15.92 -12.48 -24.60
CA GLY A 22 -16.82 -11.56 -25.29
C GLY A 22 -18.21 -11.40 -24.66
N LYS A 23 -18.55 -12.20 -23.62
CA LYS A 23 -19.85 -12.12 -22.95
C LYS A 23 -19.89 -11.06 -21.87
N GLU A 24 -21.06 -10.51 -21.61
CA GLU A 24 -21.34 -9.72 -20.42
C GLU A 24 -21.76 -10.65 -19.29
N VAL A 25 -21.04 -10.57 -18.16
CA VAL A 25 -21.22 -11.46 -17.02
C VAL A 25 -21.45 -10.66 -15.75
N THR A 26 -22.16 -11.28 -14.79
CA THR A 26 -22.24 -10.81 -13.41
C THR A 26 -21.66 -11.87 -12.49
N ILE A 27 -20.58 -11.54 -11.79
CA ILE A 27 -19.95 -12.44 -10.82
C ILE A 27 -20.77 -12.39 -9.54
N THR A 28 -21.35 -13.52 -9.14
CA THR A 28 -22.34 -13.60 -8.06
C THR A 28 -21.72 -13.81 -6.68
N ASN A 29 -20.52 -14.38 -6.61
CA ASN A 29 -19.81 -14.47 -5.32
C ASN A 29 -19.07 -13.17 -5.00
N THR A 30 -18.87 -12.95 -3.71
CA THR A 30 -18.11 -11.82 -3.20
C THR A 30 -16.65 -11.91 -3.64
N LEU A 31 -16.12 -10.83 -4.20
CA LEU A 31 -14.70 -10.69 -4.56
C LEU A 31 -14.01 -9.74 -3.60
N THR A 32 -12.77 -10.05 -3.26
CA THR A 32 -11.89 -9.21 -2.43
C THR A 32 -10.86 -8.52 -3.29
N LEU A 33 -10.67 -7.22 -3.11
CA LEU A 33 -9.58 -6.46 -3.73
C LEU A 33 -8.25 -6.87 -3.12
N THR A 34 -7.36 -7.45 -3.92
CA THR A 34 -6.07 -7.99 -3.47
C THR A 34 -4.86 -7.26 -4.03
N ASN A 35 -5.03 -6.46 -5.09
CA ASN A 35 -3.97 -5.61 -5.62
C ASN A 35 -4.55 -4.34 -6.26
N ASN A 36 -4.08 -3.17 -5.80
CA ASN A 36 -4.47 -1.86 -6.30
C ASN A 36 -3.28 -1.07 -6.91
N TYR A 37 -2.14 -1.70 -7.14
CA TYR A 37 -0.94 -1.04 -7.66
C TYR A 37 -1.18 -0.28 -8.97
N SER A 38 -2.01 -0.84 -9.84
CA SER A 38 -2.31 -0.27 -11.17
C SER A 38 -3.61 0.56 -11.22
N TYR A 39 -4.13 1.02 -10.07
CA TYR A 39 -5.41 1.74 -10.05
C TYR A 39 -5.37 3.05 -10.85
N THR A 40 -4.24 3.75 -10.90
CA THR A 40 -4.04 4.97 -11.69
C THR A 40 -4.16 4.74 -13.19
N TYR A 41 -3.95 3.48 -13.62
CA TYR A 41 -4.17 3.02 -15.00
C TYR A 41 -5.55 2.38 -15.19
N GLY A 42 -6.45 2.55 -14.22
CA GLY A 42 -7.80 1.99 -14.28
C GLY A 42 -7.84 0.46 -14.17
N THR A 43 -6.90 -0.17 -13.47
CA THR A 43 -6.81 -1.62 -13.34
C THR A 43 -6.65 -2.01 -11.89
N LEU A 44 -7.48 -2.97 -11.43
CA LEU A 44 -7.39 -3.60 -10.11
C LEU A 44 -7.36 -5.12 -10.24
N THR A 45 -6.85 -5.83 -9.22
CA THR A 45 -6.93 -7.29 -9.15
C THR A 45 -7.79 -7.71 -7.96
N PHE A 46 -8.75 -8.58 -8.24
CA PHE A 46 -9.63 -9.19 -7.25
C PHE A 46 -9.39 -10.69 -7.15
N SER A 47 -9.83 -11.30 -6.06
CA SER A 47 -9.84 -12.75 -5.85
C SER A 47 -11.10 -13.19 -5.10
N ASN A 48 -11.37 -14.49 -5.15
CA ASN A 48 -12.34 -15.10 -4.26
C ASN A 48 -11.68 -15.29 -2.89
N GLY A 49 -11.95 -14.37 -1.95
CA GLY A 49 -11.31 -14.30 -0.64
C GLY A 49 -9.91 -13.67 -0.67
N GLN A 50 -9.28 -13.60 0.51
CA GLN A 50 -7.94 -13.03 0.68
C GLN A 50 -6.86 -13.98 0.16
N LEU A 51 -5.87 -13.44 -0.55
CA LEU A 51 -4.68 -14.17 -0.96
C LEU A 51 -3.57 -14.02 0.10
N TRP A 52 -3.05 -15.16 0.55
CA TRP A 52 -1.89 -15.20 1.44
C TRP A 52 -0.61 -15.36 0.62
N THR A 53 0.41 -14.58 0.94
CA THR A 53 1.75 -14.81 0.40
C THR A 53 2.20 -16.23 0.77
N PRO A 54 2.67 -17.05 -0.18
CA PRO A 54 3.05 -18.43 0.13
C PRO A 54 4.03 -18.58 1.30
N THR A 55 4.98 -17.63 1.46
CA THR A 55 5.95 -17.58 2.56
C THR A 55 5.35 -17.33 3.94
N GLU A 56 4.11 -16.84 4.04
CA GLU A 56 3.42 -16.72 5.33
C GLU A 56 2.81 -18.03 5.82
N LYS A 57 2.74 -19.03 4.95
CA LYS A 57 2.14 -20.33 5.23
C LYS A 57 3.12 -21.47 5.15
N PHE A 58 4.12 -21.38 4.28
CA PHE A 58 5.05 -22.46 3.96
C PHE A 58 6.46 -21.92 3.77
N GLU A 59 7.46 -22.75 4.06
CA GLU A 59 8.85 -22.45 3.75
C GLU A 59 9.09 -22.40 2.22
N PRO A 60 9.96 -21.50 1.72
CA PRO A 60 10.32 -21.45 0.32
C PRO A 60 10.91 -22.78 -0.18
N GLY A 61 10.57 -23.17 -1.40
CA GLY A 61 11.14 -24.36 -2.06
C GLY A 61 10.45 -25.68 -1.75
N VAL A 62 9.47 -25.71 -0.85
CA VAL A 62 8.66 -26.92 -0.61
C VAL A 62 7.47 -26.99 -1.59
N ASP A 63 6.98 -28.20 -1.84
CA ASP A 63 5.86 -28.42 -2.77
C ASP A 63 4.61 -27.61 -2.39
N MET A 64 4.29 -27.51 -1.12
CA MET A 64 3.16 -26.75 -0.60
C MET A 64 3.27 -25.24 -0.92
N PHE A 65 4.47 -24.68 -0.90
CA PHE A 65 4.72 -23.30 -1.32
C PHE A 65 4.39 -23.11 -2.82
N ASN A 66 4.89 -24.04 -3.66
CA ASN A 66 4.65 -23.99 -5.10
C ASN A 66 3.17 -24.18 -5.44
N GLN A 67 2.51 -25.12 -4.77
CA GLN A 67 1.07 -25.33 -4.91
C GLN A 67 0.27 -24.08 -4.53
N LYS A 68 0.59 -23.45 -3.40
CA LYS A 68 -0.07 -22.23 -2.95
C LYS A 68 0.11 -21.07 -3.92
N ASN A 69 1.29 -20.96 -4.51
CA ASN A 69 1.56 -19.95 -5.55
C ASN A 69 0.69 -20.16 -6.79
N LEU A 70 0.56 -21.39 -7.25
CA LEU A 70 -0.33 -21.74 -8.38
C LEU A 70 -1.82 -21.50 -8.07
N GLU A 71 -2.25 -21.83 -6.85
CA GLU A 71 -3.62 -21.51 -6.40
C GLU A 71 -3.88 -20.01 -6.43
N ASN A 72 -2.96 -19.22 -5.88
CA ASN A 72 -3.06 -17.76 -5.89
C ASN A 72 -3.14 -17.20 -7.31
N GLN A 73 -2.32 -17.71 -8.25
CA GLN A 73 -2.37 -17.28 -9.64
C GLN A 73 -3.72 -17.57 -10.31
N LYS A 74 -4.30 -18.74 -10.05
CA LYS A 74 -5.62 -19.13 -10.57
C LYS A 74 -6.77 -18.34 -9.95
N ASN A 75 -6.58 -17.85 -8.73
CA ASN A 75 -7.56 -17.07 -7.98
C ASN A 75 -7.31 -15.55 -8.10
N GLN A 76 -6.82 -15.08 -9.24
CA GLN A 76 -6.65 -13.66 -9.53
C GLN A 76 -7.45 -13.26 -10.76
N LEU A 77 -8.27 -12.22 -10.61
CA LEU A 77 -9.08 -11.65 -11.66
C LEU A 77 -8.68 -10.19 -11.88
N THR A 78 -8.21 -9.90 -13.08
CA THR A 78 -7.96 -8.52 -13.51
C THR A 78 -9.26 -7.83 -13.87
N VAL A 79 -9.54 -6.68 -13.26
CA VAL A 79 -10.70 -5.85 -13.54
C VAL A 79 -10.23 -4.49 -14.05
N LYS A 80 -10.74 -4.10 -15.22
CA LYS A 80 -10.46 -2.81 -15.85
C LYS A 80 -11.65 -1.88 -15.72
N GLN A 81 -11.37 -0.60 -15.50
CA GLN A 81 -12.41 0.41 -15.62
C GLN A 81 -12.95 0.40 -17.06
N GLY A 82 -14.28 0.58 -17.16
CA GLY A 82 -14.95 0.86 -18.42
C GLY A 82 -15.35 2.33 -18.48
N SER A 83 -16.64 2.58 -18.54
CA SER A 83 -17.20 3.95 -18.51
C SER A 83 -17.26 4.54 -17.08
N PHE A 84 -16.90 3.78 -16.07
CA PHE A 84 -16.96 4.18 -14.66
C PHE A 84 -15.58 4.10 -14.00
N PRO A 85 -15.26 5.04 -13.10
CA PRO A 85 -14.04 4.94 -12.28
C PRO A 85 -14.12 3.69 -11.37
N ILE A 86 -12.97 3.03 -11.21
CA ILE A 86 -12.84 1.82 -10.39
C ILE A 86 -12.36 2.18 -8.97
N VAL A 87 -13.09 3.06 -8.32
CA VAL A 87 -12.81 3.58 -6.98
C VAL A 87 -14.07 3.63 -6.14
N ASP A 88 -13.90 3.65 -4.83
CA ASP A 88 -14.96 3.86 -3.85
C ASP A 88 -15.52 5.30 -3.91
N ALA A 89 -16.53 5.59 -3.13
CA ALA A 89 -17.17 6.90 -3.04
C ALA A 89 -16.20 8.01 -2.60
N ASP A 90 -15.19 7.69 -1.80
CA ASP A 90 -14.13 8.62 -1.36
C ASP A 90 -12.99 8.82 -2.38
N GLY A 91 -13.11 8.24 -3.57
CA GLY A 91 -12.10 8.30 -4.63
C GLY A 91 -10.88 7.40 -4.41
N THR A 92 -10.95 6.49 -3.45
CA THR A 92 -9.87 5.53 -3.14
C THR A 92 -10.28 4.09 -3.43
N CYS A 93 -9.31 3.16 -3.40
CA CYS A 93 -9.54 1.73 -3.39
C CYS A 93 -8.52 1.10 -2.44
N ARG A 94 -8.99 0.29 -1.49
CA ARG A 94 -8.14 -0.30 -0.44
C ARG A 94 -8.14 -1.81 -0.53
N ILE A 95 -6.96 -2.42 -0.44
CA ILE A 95 -6.81 -3.88 -0.35
C ILE A 95 -7.65 -4.38 0.82
N GLY A 96 -8.37 -5.48 0.61
CA GLY A 96 -9.32 -6.05 1.58
C GLY A 96 -10.75 -5.55 1.44
N GLN A 97 -11.02 -4.48 0.68
CA GLN A 97 -12.39 -4.13 0.30
C GLN A 97 -13.02 -5.23 -0.55
N THR A 98 -14.32 -5.38 -0.46
CA THR A 98 -15.08 -6.40 -1.18
C THR A 98 -16.07 -5.78 -2.16
N ILE A 99 -16.42 -6.54 -3.18
CA ILE A 99 -17.46 -6.21 -4.17
C ILE A 99 -18.36 -7.42 -4.32
N GLU A 100 -19.66 -7.18 -4.39
CA GLU A 100 -20.69 -8.16 -4.78
C GLU A 100 -21.31 -7.76 -6.12
N GLY A 101 -21.65 -8.75 -6.93
CA GLY A 101 -22.33 -8.50 -8.21
C GLY A 101 -21.48 -7.73 -9.22
N LEU A 102 -20.16 -7.95 -9.25
CA LEU A 102 -19.27 -7.31 -10.21
C LEU A 102 -19.71 -7.66 -11.63
N THR A 103 -20.05 -6.62 -12.41
CA THR A 103 -20.64 -6.79 -13.74
C THR A 103 -19.75 -6.15 -14.81
N GLY A 104 -19.49 -6.90 -15.87
CA GLY A 104 -18.67 -6.40 -16.97
C GLY A 104 -18.53 -7.38 -18.12
N LYS A 105 -17.85 -6.92 -19.17
CA LYS A 105 -17.53 -7.71 -20.35
C LYS A 105 -16.28 -8.54 -20.10
N ALA A 106 -16.40 -9.85 -20.24
CA ALA A 106 -15.29 -10.79 -20.11
C ALA A 106 -14.44 -10.84 -21.37
N SER A 107 -13.12 -10.78 -21.21
CA SER A 107 -12.13 -10.94 -22.28
C SER A 107 -11.11 -11.99 -21.86
N TYR A 108 -10.87 -12.99 -22.71
CA TYR A 108 -9.93 -14.07 -22.44
C TYR A 108 -8.71 -13.97 -23.35
N SER A 109 -7.54 -13.93 -22.76
CA SER A 109 -6.26 -13.89 -23.48
C SER A 109 -5.15 -14.54 -22.66
N ASN A 110 -4.29 -15.32 -23.33
CA ASN A 110 -3.13 -15.96 -22.69
C ASN A 110 -3.46 -16.75 -21.43
N GLY A 111 -4.58 -17.48 -21.43
CA GLY A 111 -4.98 -18.32 -20.29
C GLY A 111 -5.64 -17.56 -19.12
N THR A 112 -5.83 -16.25 -19.22
CA THR A 112 -6.38 -15.43 -18.15
C THR A 112 -7.58 -14.60 -18.61
N TYR A 113 -8.45 -14.28 -17.65
CA TYR A 113 -9.58 -13.39 -17.88
C TYR A 113 -9.31 -11.97 -17.39
N THR A 114 -9.86 -11.02 -18.14
CA THR A 114 -10.01 -9.63 -17.74
C THR A 114 -11.47 -9.24 -17.84
N ILE A 115 -12.01 -8.58 -16.83
CA ILE A 115 -13.37 -8.02 -16.86
C ILE A 115 -13.26 -6.51 -17.05
N THR A 116 -13.88 -5.99 -18.12
CA THR A 116 -14.05 -4.55 -18.30
C THR A 116 -15.42 -4.15 -17.77
N LEU A 117 -15.46 -3.28 -16.78
CA LEU A 117 -16.69 -2.88 -16.08
C LEU A 117 -17.71 -2.25 -17.04
N THR A 118 -18.96 -2.73 -16.96
CA THR A 118 -20.12 -2.15 -17.63
C THR A 118 -21.13 -1.55 -16.65
N ARG A 119 -20.90 -1.79 -15.33
CA ARG A 119 -21.65 -1.21 -14.22
C ARG A 119 -20.69 -0.64 -13.18
N LYS A 120 -21.07 0.45 -12.52
CA LYS A 120 -20.31 1.02 -11.40
C LYS A 120 -20.20 -0.01 -10.27
N PRO A 121 -19.00 -0.32 -9.80
CA PRO A 121 -18.82 -1.20 -8.65
C PRO A 121 -19.16 -0.49 -7.34
N GLU A 122 -19.64 -1.25 -6.37
CA GLU A 122 -19.84 -0.78 -4.99
C GLU A 122 -18.87 -1.51 -4.08
N PHE A 123 -17.92 -0.75 -3.52
CA PHE A 123 -16.95 -1.28 -2.57
C PHE A 123 -17.56 -1.32 -1.17
N LYS A 124 -17.24 -2.37 -0.41
CA LYS A 124 -17.68 -2.57 0.97
C LYS A 124 -16.50 -2.94 1.87
N GLY A 125 -16.59 -2.56 3.13
CA GLY A 125 -15.61 -2.92 4.16
C GLY A 125 -14.27 -2.21 4.03
N ASN A 126 -13.36 -2.55 4.95
CA ASN A 126 -12.03 -1.96 5.08
C ASN A 126 -12.03 -0.43 5.02
N GLU A 127 -12.94 0.17 5.78
CA GLU A 127 -13.02 1.63 5.90
C GLU A 127 -11.72 2.18 6.50
N ARG A 128 -11.39 3.42 6.12
CA ARG A 128 -10.20 4.05 6.68
C ARG A 128 -10.37 4.26 8.17
N PRO A 129 -9.49 3.70 9.03
CA PRO A 129 -9.55 3.97 10.45
C PRO A 129 -9.30 5.46 10.70
N ILE A 130 -10.07 6.05 11.60
CA ILE A 130 -9.94 7.46 12.02
C ILE A 130 -9.00 7.64 13.22
N SER A 131 -8.62 6.53 13.86
CA SER A 131 -7.69 6.49 14.99
C SER A 131 -6.80 5.26 14.90
N CYS A 132 -5.65 5.33 15.56
CA CYS A 132 -4.78 4.17 15.78
C CYS A 132 -5.00 3.68 17.19
N ASP A 133 -5.21 2.37 17.37
CA ASP A 133 -5.20 1.75 18.68
C ASP A 133 -3.75 1.77 19.21
N THR A 134 -3.55 2.46 20.32
CA THR A 134 -2.28 2.45 21.04
C THR A 134 -2.49 1.79 22.40
N PRO A 135 -1.51 1.02 22.91
CA PRO A 135 -1.61 0.51 24.27
C PRO A 135 -1.87 1.64 25.28
N GLU A 136 -2.69 1.37 26.31
CA GLU A 136 -3.03 2.38 27.33
C GLU A 136 -1.81 2.89 28.09
N THR A 137 -0.76 2.04 28.18
CA THR A 137 0.49 2.39 28.88
C THR A 137 1.70 2.03 28.04
N TYR A 138 2.59 2.99 27.84
CA TYR A 138 3.91 2.80 27.22
C TYR A 138 4.89 3.82 27.82
N ASN A 139 6.17 3.45 27.89
CA ASN A 139 7.24 4.36 28.33
C ASN A 139 7.85 5.14 27.16
N LEU A 140 7.76 4.59 25.95
CA LEU A 140 8.31 5.16 24.72
C LEU A 140 7.49 4.72 23.53
N LYS A 141 7.13 5.68 22.67
CA LYS A 141 6.43 5.42 21.41
C LYS A 141 7.36 5.63 20.24
N VAL A 142 7.63 4.54 19.50
CA VAL A 142 8.46 4.56 18.30
C VAL A 142 7.60 4.24 17.09
N VAL A 143 7.72 5.05 16.04
CA VAL A 143 7.03 4.85 14.75
C VAL A 143 8.08 4.63 13.67
N SER A 144 7.95 3.57 12.89
CA SER A 144 8.71 3.36 11.66
C SER A 144 7.84 3.74 10.45
N PHE A 145 8.36 4.59 9.56
CA PHE A 145 7.59 5.07 8.42
C PHE A 145 8.48 5.22 7.18
N ASN A 146 8.17 4.45 6.13
CA ASN A 146 8.77 4.65 4.81
C ASN A 146 8.03 5.78 4.09
N LEU A 147 8.75 6.82 3.68
CA LEU A 147 8.21 8.02 3.04
C LEU A 147 8.29 7.99 1.51
N GLU A 148 8.75 6.88 0.92
CA GLU A 148 8.78 6.66 -0.54
C GLU A 148 9.40 7.85 -1.31
N HIS A 149 10.74 7.93 -1.30
CA HIS A 149 11.51 8.99 -1.98
C HIS A 149 11.07 10.41 -1.62
N PHE A 150 10.84 10.66 -0.34
CA PHE A 150 10.39 11.96 0.17
C PHE A 150 11.43 13.06 -0.10
N GLY A 151 11.07 14.06 -0.88
CA GLY A 151 11.96 15.16 -1.28
C GLY A 151 12.55 15.04 -2.69
N LYS A 152 12.47 13.85 -3.34
CA LYS A 152 13.07 13.64 -4.67
C LYS A 152 12.39 14.42 -5.79
N ASN A 153 11.07 14.50 -5.75
CA ASN A 153 10.28 15.15 -6.79
C ASN A 153 9.58 16.38 -6.23
N VAL A 154 9.95 17.56 -6.71
CA VAL A 154 9.42 18.85 -6.23
C VAL A 154 7.90 18.91 -6.36
N ASN A 155 7.31 18.39 -7.44
CA ASN A 155 5.86 18.43 -7.66
C ASN A 155 5.07 17.56 -6.67
N THR A 156 5.63 16.39 -6.31
CA THR A 156 5.00 15.51 -5.32
C THR A 156 5.34 15.91 -3.89
N TYR A 157 6.49 16.53 -3.68
CA TYR A 157 6.96 16.96 -2.36
C TYR A 157 6.02 17.98 -1.71
N SER A 158 5.62 19.02 -2.44
CA SER A 158 4.70 20.05 -1.94
C SER A 158 3.35 19.48 -1.51
N ILE A 159 2.90 18.38 -2.13
CA ILE A 159 1.67 17.66 -1.77
C ILE A 159 1.91 16.70 -0.60
N LYS A 160 3.06 16.00 -0.59
CA LYS A 160 3.39 15.00 0.44
C LYS A 160 3.71 15.65 1.80
N LEU A 161 4.47 16.73 1.81
CA LEU A 161 4.96 17.38 3.03
C LEU A 161 3.85 17.66 4.06
N PRO A 162 2.76 18.39 3.74
CA PRO A 162 1.72 18.64 4.71
C PRO A 162 0.97 17.37 5.14
N LYS A 163 0.79 16.40 4.25
CA LYS A 163 0.11 15.14 4.57
C LYS A 163 0.95 14.28 5.53
N VAL A 164 2.26 14.19 5.29
CA VAL A 164 3.18 13.46 6.18
C VAL A 164 3.23 14.15 7.54
N ALA A 165 3.35 15.48 7.59
CA ALA A 165 3.36 16.22 8.86
C ALA A 165 2.08 15.98 9.68
N LEU A 166 0.91 15.96 9.05
CA LEU A 166 -0.36 15.63 9.72
C LEU A 166 -0.40 14.18 10.21
N ALA A 167 0.14 13.23 9.45
CA ALA A 167 0.22 11.84 9.88
C ALA A 167 1.15 11.69 11.10
N LEU A 168 2.33 12.33 11.09
CA LEU A 168 3.23 12.32 12.25
C LEU A 168 2.59 13.00 13.46
N GLN A 169 1.90 14.12 13.27
CA GLN A 169 1.15 14.79 14.34
C GLN A 169 0.10 13.87 14.96
N ALA A 170 -0.68 13.15 14.14
CA ALA A 170 -1.71 12.23 14.62
C ALA A 170 -1.14 11.04 15.37
N LEU A 171 0.05 10.57 14.97
CA LEU A 171 0.75 9.46 15.63
C LEU A 171 1.34 9.81 16.99
N GLN A 172 1.71 11.06 17.24
CA GLN A 172 2.24 11.57 18.52
C GLN A 172 3.34 10.68 19.10
N ALA A 173 4.35 10.32 18.30
CA ALA A 173 5.44 9.46 18.74
C ALA A 173 6.58 10.26 19.41
N ASP A 174 7.37 9.56 20.22
CA ASP A 174 8.61 10.10 20.78
C ASP A 174 9.77 9.99 19.80
N ILE A 175 9.76 8.95 18.97
CA ILE A 175 10.74 8.74 17.90
C ILE A 175 10.00 8.35 16.61
N TYR A 176 10.30 9.05 15.54
CA TYR A 176 9.93 8.67 14.18
C TYR A 176 11.18 8.21 13.46
N ALA A 177 11.28 6.90 13.19
CA ALA A 177 12.31 6.30 12.34
C ALA A 177 11.82 6.38 10.89
N LEU A 178 12.39 7.29 10.12
CA LEU A 178 11.95 7.59 8.76
C LEU A 178 12.95 7.02 7.77
N VAL A 179 12.47 6.37 6.71
CA VAL A 179 13.28 5.84 5.63
C VAL A 179 12.83 6.40 4.28
N GLU A 180 13.73 6.35 3.31
CA GLU A 180 13.54 6.91 1.96
C GLU A 180 13.31 8.43 1.96
N VAL A 181 14.06 9.15 2.80
CA VAL A 181 14.12 10.61 2.78
C VAL A 181 15.28 11.06 1.87
N GLU A 182 15.01 11.93 0.93
CA GLU A 182 15.98 12.39 -0.08
C GLU A 182 16.64 13.70 0.36
N GLY A 183 17.52 13.60 1.37
CA GLY A 183 18.35 14.71 1.86
C GLY A 183 17.83 15.40 3.12
N ALA A 184 18.76 16.11 3.78
CA ALA A 184 18.54 16.73 5.07
C ALA A 184 17.51 17.86 5.05
N ALA A 185 17.49 18.67 3.98
CA ALA A 185 16.60 19.83 3.89
C ALA A 185 15.11 19.45 3.98
N GLY A 186 14.70 18.37 3.30
CA GLY A 186 13.33 17.89 3.38
C GLY A 186 12.95 17.36 4.76
N LEU A 187 13.88 16.71 5.45
CA LEU A 187 13.69 16.25 6.82
C LEU A 187 13.52 17.43 7.79
N GLU A 188 14.36 18.45 7.66
CA GLU A 188 14.32 19.63 8.53
C GLU A 188 13.03 20.43 8.31
N GLU A 189 12.58 20.59 7.08
CA GLU A 189 11.31 21.24 6.76
C GLU A 189 10.12 20.46 7.32
N LEU A 190 10.13 19.13 7.22
CA LEU A 190 9.11 18.25 7.82
C LEU A 190 9.08 18.42 9.35
N CYS A 191 10.25 18.41 10.00
CA CYS A 191 10.37 18.62 11.44
C CYS A 191 9.84 19.99 11.88
N GLN A 192 10.18 21.04 11.14
CA GLN A 192 9.66 22.39 11.40
C GLN A 192 8.14 22.45 11.24
N LEU A 193 7.59 21.82 10.22
CA LEU A 193 6.15 21.77 9.99
C LEU A 193 5.45 20.99 11.10
N LEU A 194 6.01 19.85 11.53
CA LEU A 194 5.50 19.08 12.65
C LEU A 194 5.49 19.92 13.95
N ASN A 195 6.57 20.63 14.25
CA ASN A 195 6.64 21.54 15.40
C ASN A 195 5.57 22.62 15.32
N ARG A 196 5.36 23.24 14.14
CA ARG A 196 4.29 24.23 13.96
C ARG A 196 2.91 23.64 14.19
N ASN A 197 2.63 22.48 13.60
CA ASN A 197 1.35 21.79 13.72
C ASN A 197 1.03 21.40 15.18
N CYS A 198 2.06 21.01 15.94
CA CYS A 198 1.93 20.64 17.35
C CYS A 198 2.07 21.82 18.32
N ASN A 199 2.29 23.05 17.82
CA ASN A 199 2.57 24.23 18.62
C ASN A 199 3.71 24.02 19.65
N THR A 200 4.83 23.48 19.19
CA THR A 200 5.98 23.09 20.04
C THR A 200 7.30 23.32 19.31
N GLN A 201 8.42 23.16 20.02
CA GLN A 201 9.78 23.15 19.48
C GLN A 201 10.57 21.89 19.93
N LYS A 202 9.85 20.91 20.48
CA LYS A 202 10.46 19.71 21.06
C LYS A 202 10.99 18.70 20.05
N TYR A 203 10.45 18.70 18.83
CA TYR A 203 10.91 17.78 17.80
C TYR A 203 12.20 18.27 17.16
N LYS A 204 13.18 17.37 17.09
CA LYS A 204 14.51 17.58 16.51
C LYS A 204 14.83 16.52 15.49
N THR A 205 15.74 16.82 14.57
CA THR A 205 16.18 15.87 13.54
C THR A 205 17.49 15.18 13.94
N ARG A 206 17.67 13.95 13.47
CA ARG A 206 18.93 13.23 13.52
C ARG A 206 19.10 12.41 12.25
N TYR A 207 20.22 12.59 11.56
CA TYR A 207 20.55 11.91 10.31
C TYR A 207 22.07 11.81 10.11
N TYR A 208 22.48 10.93 9.21
CA TYR A 208 23.87 10.88 8.78
C TYR A 208 24.14 11.99 7.76
N LYS A 209 25.27 12.70 7.91
CA LYS A 209 25.53 13.93 7.15
C LYS A 209 25.84 13.73 5.67
N ASP A 210 26.26 12.55 5.27
CA ASP A 210 26.51 12.29 3.85
C ASP A 210 25.19 12.15 3.11
N ASN A 211 24.99 12.97 2.09
CA ASN A 211 23.79 13.01 1.24
C ASN A 211 23.59 11.68 0.49
N VAL A 212 23.02 10.69 1.18
CA VAL A 212 22.72 9.39 0.59
C VAL A 212 21.28 9.40 0.13
N GLN A 213 21.02 9.02 -1.12
CA GLN A 213 19.66 8.81 -1.61
C GLN A 213 18.94 7.75 -0.77
N GLY A 214 17.68 8.01 -0.40
CA GLY A 214 16.90 7.08 0.38
C GLY A 214 17.34 6.96 1.84
N MET A 215 17.83 8.05 2.42
CA MET A 215 18.38 8.12 3.77
C MET A 215 17.41 7.60 4.84
N ALA A 216 17.92 6.77 5.75
CA ALA A 216 17.27 6.48 7.03
C ALA A 216 17.64 7.60 8.04
N CYS A 217 16.62 8.16 8.68
CA CYS A 217 16.79 9.30 9.58
C CYS A 217 15.73 9.30 10.68
N PHE A 218 15.86 10.22 11.62
CA PHE A 218 14.98 10.31 12.78
C PHE A 218 14.45 11.74 12.98
N ILE A 219 13.18 11.83 13.38
CA ILE A 219 12.64 12.96 14.12
C ILE A 219 12.32 12.46 15.52
N TYR A 220 12.77 13.14 16.55
CA TYR A 220 12.59 12.72 17.94
C TYR A 220 12.13 13.86 18.85
N ASN A 221 11.40 13.51 19.89
CA ASN A 221 10.96 14.39 20.96
C ASN A 221 12.10 14.58 21.97
N SER A 222 12.72 15.77 22.00
CA SER A 222 13.85 16.07 22.88
C SER A 222 13.49 16.14 24.39
N ASP A 223 12.19 16.17 24.73
CA ASP A 223 11.73 16.09 26.11
C ASP A 223 11.65 14.64 26.62
N ALA A 224 11.50 13.68 25.69
CA ALA A 224 11.40 12.27 26.01
C ALA A 224 12.73 11.52 25.88
N VAL A 225 13.58 11.89 24.90
CA VAL A 225 14.82 11.16 24.60
C VAL A 225 15.97 12.11 24.31
N THR A 226 17.17 11.69 24.71
CA THR A 226 18.44 12.40 24.44
C THR A 226 19.32 11.50 23.57
N PRO A 227 19.71 11.92 22.36
CA PRO A 227 20.63 11.16 21.53
C PRO A 227 22.02 11.03 22.18
N VAL A 228 22.58 9.83 22.18
CA VAL A 228 23.92 9.54 22.67
C VAL A 228 24.83 9.21 21.49
N GLY A 229 25.94 9.94 21.36
CA GLY A 229 26.92 9.74 20.30
C GLY A 229 26.47 10.27 18.91
N ALA A 230 27.22 9.89 17.89
CA ALA A 230 26.93 10.22 16.48
C ALA A 230 26.25 9.05 15.78
N ILE A 231 25.39 9.34 14.78
CA ILE A 231 24.92 8.32 13.87
C ILE A 231 26.11 7.80 13.06
N SER A 232 26.26 6.49 13.01
CA SER A 232 27.23 5.80 12.15
C SER A 232 26.51 4.92 11.13
N LEU A 233 27.13 4.73 9.96
CA LEU A 233 26.64 3.75 8.99
C LEU A 233 27.06 2.34 9.42
N ASN A 234 26.17 1.39 9.26
CA ASN A 234 26.49 -0.01 9.51
C ASN A 234 27.36 -0.56 8.36
N LYS A 235 28.67 -0.65 8.59
CA LYS A 235 29.62 -1.18 7.61
C LYS A 235 29.40 -2.68 7.29
N LEU A 236 28.79 -3.44 8.19
CA LEU A 236 28.48 -4.86 7.93
C LEU A 236 27.44 -5.03 6.84
N ALA A 237 26.54 -4.07 6.66
CA ALA A 237 25.55 -4.09 5.59
C ALA A 237 26.17 -3.91 4.21
N ASP A 238 27.33 -3.25 4.10
CA ASP A 238 27.99 -2.98 2.79
C ASP A 238 28.37 -4.27 2.06
N ASN A 239 28.61 -5.38 2.77
CA ASN A 239 28.92 -6.69 2.18
C ASN A 239 27.69 -7.45 1.69
N TYR A 240 26.52 -7.18 2.24
CA TYR A 240 25.27 -7.93 1.96
C TYR A 240 24.25 -7.08 1.20
N LEU A 241 24.32 -5.76 1.34
CA LEU A 241 23.40 -4.80 0.70
C LEU A 241 24.22 -3.62 0.15
N PRO A 242 25.03 -3.84 -0.89
CA PRO A 242 25.99 -2.83 -1.38
C PRO A 242 25.33 -1.55 -1.88
N GLU A 243 24.04 -1.60 -2.24
CA GLU A 243 23.28 -0.46 -2.77
C GLU A 243 22.50 0.32 -1.71
N ARG A 244 22.41 -0.19 -0.47
CA ARG A 244 21.64 0.46 0.60
C ARG A 244 22.46 0.55 1.89
N LYS A 245 22.60 1.76 2.40
CA LYS A 245 23.24 2.03 3.67
C LYS A 245 22.20 2.24 4.75
N THR A 246 22.32 1.50 5.85
CA THR A 246 21.45 1.65 7.03
C THR A 246 22.13 2.52 8.08
N ALA A 247 21.38 3.47 8.64
CA ALA A 247 21.83 4.27 9.80
C ALA A 247 21.50 3.53 11.10
N GLN A 248 22.41 3.52 12.05
CA GLN A 248 22.21 3.06 13.44
C GLN A 248 22.11 4.23 14.38
#